data_3abe16c82360d9e343059aae2d6ccd15
#
_entry.id   3abe16c82360d9e343059aae2d6ccd15
#
_cell.length_a   1.000
_cell.length_b   1.000
_cell.length_c   1.000
_cell.angle_alpha   90.00
_cell.angle_beta   90.00
_cell.angle_gamma   90.00
#
_symmetry.space_group_name_H-M   'P 1'
#
loop_
_entity.id
_entity.type
_entity.pdbx_description
1 polymer ?
#
loop_
_entity_poly.entity_id
_entity_poly.type
_entity_poly.pdbx_seq_one_letter_code
_entity_poly.pdbx_strand_id
1 'polypeptide(L)'
;MNQVVPGRRSESTDPRALRTRKALVGATVALLKTHPVAELNVSQIVKEAGVSRQVFYQHFTDRDGLVLATAQDMIKEAYEGFAARFSSDRDFEAAVTALMTTLTGHYEAAVHIIDSPVHSMLDQEVVAIMLPTMREELRSRADEWDGADEQLLDDMASFYIAGCQHLLEEGVREGASPEEIGRRVELVRRVLIRE
;
A
#
# COMPACT_ATOMS: atom_id res chain seq x y z
N MET A 1 -9.93 -31.67 17.68
CA MET A 1 -9.20 -30.89 18.71
C MET A 1 -8.57 -29.70 18.02
N ASN A 2 -9.22 -28.54 18.12
CA ASN A 2 -8.73 -27.29 17.53
C ASN A 2 -7.63 -26.73 18.45
N GLN A 3 -6.36 -26.81 18.06
CA GLN A 3 -5.30 -26.09 18.74
C GLN A 3 -5.49 -24.59 18.43
N VAL A 4 -5.91 -23.85 19.44
CA VAL A 4 -5.86 -22.37 19.42
C VAL A 4 -4.38 -22.00 19.39
N VAL A 5 -3.91 -21.55 18.22
CA VAL A 5 -2.57 -20.95 18.10
C VAL A 5 -2.59 -19.67 18.95
N PRO A 6 -1.67 -19.50 19.91
CA PRO A 6 -1.60 -18.26 20.70
C PRO A 6 -1.48 -17.07 19.75
N GLY A 7 -2.34 -16.05 19.93
CA GLY A 7 -2.30 -14.82 19.14
C GLY A 7 -0.88 -14.25 19.09
N ARG A 8 -0.42 -13.90 17.90
CA ARG A 8 0.93 -13.36 17.69
C ARG A 8 1.04 -12.00 18.36
N ARG A 9 2.22 -11.69 18.91
CA ARG A 9 2.49 -10.37 19.52
C ARG A 9 2.40 -9.20 18.52
N SER A 10 2.35 -9.45 17.21
CA SER A 10 2.08 -8.46 16.16
C SER A 10 0.71 -7.80 16.30
N GLU A 11 -0.28 -8.49 16.90
CA GLU A 11 -1.64 -7.99 17.14
C GLU A 11 -1.83 -7.48 18.57
N SER A 12 -0.77 -7.52 19.39
CA SER A 12 -0.81 -7.12 20.79
C SER A 12 -0.83 -5.61 20.95
N THR A 13 -1.67 -5.11 21.86
CA THR A 13 -1.70 -3.71 22.31
C THR A 13 -0.65 -3.38 23.37
N ASP A 14 0.16 -4.36 23.82
CA ASP A 14 1.25 -4.13 24.78
C ASP A 14 2.26 -3.12 24.21
N PRO A 15 2.55 -2.02 24.93
CA PRO A 15 3.51 -1.01 24.48
C PRO A 15 4.91 -1.54 24.15
N ARG A 16 5.33 -2.64 24.76
CA ARG A 16 6.61 -3.29 24.47
C ARG A 16 6.55 -4.04 23.13
N ALA A 17 5.46 -4.77 22.90
CA ALA A 17 5.23 -5.47 21.63
C ALA A 17 5.14 -4.48 20.47
N LEU A 18 4.42 -3.37 20.62
CA LEU A 18 4.32 -2.32 19.62
C LEU A 18 5.68 -1.70 19.28
N ARG A 19 6.51 -1.40 20.30
CA ARG A 19 7.87 -0.88 20.06
C ARG A 19 8.74 -1.87 19.30
N THR A 20 8.68 -3.15 19.66
CA THR A 20 9.43 -4.21 18.96
C THR A 20 8.97 -4.34 17.51
N ARG A 21 7.65 -4.35 17.24
CA ARG A 21 7.12 -4.38 15.89
C ARG A 21 7.61 -3.18 15.07
N LYS A 22 7.53 -1.99 15.63
CA LYS A 22 8.02 -0.76 14.97
C LYS A 22 9.52 -0.82 14.69
N ALA A 23 10.33 -1.36 15.58
CA ALA A 23 11.77 -1.54 15.36
C ALA A 23 12.05 -2.52 14.22
N LEU A 24 11.34 -3.64 14.14
CA LEU A 24 11.47 -4.64 13.07
C LEU A 24 11.03 -4.05 11.71
N VAL A 25 9.89 -3.35 11.66
CA VAL A 25 9.42 -2.67 10.44
C VAL A 25 10.42 -1.60 9.99
N GLY A 26 10.88 -0.74 10.90
CA GLY A 26 11.87 0.30 10.56
C GLY A 26 13.19 -0.26 10.05
N ALA A 27 13.69 -1.34 10.65
CA ALA A 27 14.87 -2.06 10.17
C ALA A 27 14.67 -2.65 8.77
N THR A 28 13.48 -3.19 8.50
CA THR A 28 13.14 -3.73 7.17
C THR A 28 13.11 -2.63 6.13
N VAL A 29 12.49 -1.47 6.40
CA VAL A 29 12.52 -0.30 5.50
C VAL A 29 13.96 0.15 5.23
N ALA A 30 14.81 0.23 6.27
CA ALA A 30 16.20 0.64 6.12
C ALA A 30 16.99 -0.32 5.20
N LEU A 31 16.81 -1.62 5.38
CA LEU A 31 17.46 -2.64 4.55
C LEU A 31 16.93 -2.66 3.11
N LEU A 32 15.63 -2.46 2.92
CA LEU A 32 15.01 -2.39 1.59
C LEU A 32 15.48 -1.19 0.76
N LYS A 33 16.08 -0.17 1.36
CA LYS A 33 16.71 0.92 0.59
C LYS A 33 17.93 0.47 -0.22
N THR A 34 18.55 -0.63 0.15
CA THR A 34 19.83 -1.08 -0.46
C THR A 34 19.83 -2.54 -0.89
N HIS A 35 18.81 -3.30 -0.53
CA HIS A 35 18.74 -4.73 -0.82
C HIS A 35 17.35 -5.12 -1.34
N PRO A 36 17.28 -5.86 -2.46
CA PRO A 36 16.04 -6.51 -2.88
C PRO A 36 15.48 -7.45 -1.81
N VAL A 37 14.16 -7.65 -1.80
CA VAL A 37 13.50 -8.57 -0.84
C VAL A 37 14.13 -9.97 -0.85
N ALA A 38 14.53 -10.48 -2.03
CA ALA A 38 15.13 -11.80 -2.18
C ALA A 38 16.46 -11.96 -1.41
N GLU A 39 17.21 -10.88 -1.20
CA GLU A 39 18.50 -10.87 -0.51
C GLU A 39 18.39 -10.67 1.00
N LEU A 40 17.22 -10.27 1.48
CA LEU A 40 16.99 -10.08 2.91
C LEU A 40 16.90 -11.42 3.65
N ASN A 41 17.42 -11.44 4.86
CA ASN A 41 17.25 -12.58 5.76
C ASN A 41 17.00 -12.11 7.22
N VAL A 42 16.40 -13.00 8.02
CA VAL A 42 16.04 -12.69 9.40
C VAL A 42 17.23 -12.24 10.24
N SER A 43 18.45 -12.75 9.96
CA SER A 43 19.66 -12.37 10.72
C SER A 43 20.04 -10.90 10.51
N GLN A 44 19.96 -10.42 9.27
CA GLN A 44 20.21 -9.01 8.95
C GLN A 44 19.17 -8.13 9.63
N ILE A 45 17.88 -8.49 9.51
CA ILE A 45 16.77 -7.72 10.07
C ILE A 45 16.87 -7.60 11.59
N VAL A 46 17.08 -8.71 12.32
CA VAL A 46 17.16 -8.65 13.79
C VAL A 46 18.39 -7.91 14.28
N LYS A 47 19.50 -7.99 13.55
CA LYS A 47 20.73 -7.22 13.83
C LYS A 47 20.45 -5.72 13.71
N GLU A 48 19.84 -5.32 12.61
CA GLU A 48 19.49 -3.93 12.34
C GLU A 48 18.46 -3.40 13.36
N ALA A 49 17.45 -4.20 13.69
CA ALA A 49 16.41 -3.85 14.66
C ALA A 49 16.90 -3.88 16.13
N GLY A 50 18.08 -4.41 16.42
CA GLY A 50 18.60 -4.57 17.78
C GLY A 50 17.81 -5.57 18.64
N VAL A 51 17.21 -6.59 18.02
CA VAL A 51 16.41 -7.62 18.74
C VAL A 51 16.97 -9.02 18.49
N SER A 52 16.53 -10.01 19.30
CA SER A 52 16.91 -11.40 19.09
C SER A 52 16.01 -12.10 18.05
N ARG A 53 16.52 -13.19 17.44
CA ARG A 53 15.72 -14.07 16.58
C ARG A 53 14.49 -14.63 17.30
N GLN A 54 14.60 -14.96 18.58
CA GLN A 54 13.48 -15.44 19.37
C GLN A 54 12.37 -14.37 19.45
N VAL A 55 12.74 -13.12 19.65
CA VAL A 55 11.80 -11.99 19.66
C VAL A 55 11.17 -11.79 18.30
N PHE A 56 11.93 -11.90 17.21
CA PHE A 56 11.38 -11.86 15.85
C PHE A 56 10.25 -12.88 15.65
N TYR A 57 10.49 -14.15 15.97
CA TYR A 57 9.52 -15.22 15.79
C TYR A 57 8.30 -15.15 16.75
N GLN A 58 8.34 -14.31 17.76
CA GLN A 58 7.15 -13.97 18.56
C GLN A 58 6.20 -13.00 17.82
N HIS A 59 6.72 -12.24 16.85
CA HIS A 59 5.96 -11.23 16.09
C HIS A 59 5.60 -11.70 14.68
N PHE A 60 6.54 -12.32 13.98
CA PHE A 60 6.41 -12.71 12.58
C PHE A 60 6.80 -14.17 12.39
N THR A 61 6.13 -14.85 11.44
CA THR A 61 6.43 -16.26 11.14
C THR A 61 7.74 -16.39 10.40
N ASP A 62 7.97 -15.48 9.46
CA ASP A 62 9.09 -15.49 8.53
C ASP A 62 9.40 -14.07 8.04
N ARG A 63 10.41 -13.95 7.19
CA ARG A 63 10.82 -12.71 6.56
C ARG A 63 9.71 -12.10 5.70
N ASP A 64 9.05 -12.91 4.89
CA ASP A 64 8.06 -12.43 3.92
C ASP A 64 6.83 -11.86 4.64
N GLY A 65 6.41 -12.47 5.75
CA GLY A 65 5.36 -11.93 6.62
C GLY A 65 5.72 -10.57 7.24
N LEU A 66 7.00 -10.33 7.57
CA LEU A 66 7.44 -9.01 8.03
C LEU A 66 7.52 -8.02 6.86
N VAL A 67 8.03 -8.42 5.69
CA VAL A 67 8.07 -7.54 4.50
C VAL A 67 6.66 -7.14 4.10
N LEU A 68 5.70 -8.08 4.09
CA LEU A 68 4.30 -7.79 3.83
C LEU A 68 3.74 -6.77 4.83
N ALA A 69 3.94 -6.99 6.13
CA ALA A 69 3.47 -6.06 7.16
C ALA A 69 4.12 -4.66 7.03
N THR A 70 5.38 -4.61 6.60
CA THR A 70 6.08 -3.35 6.32
C THR A 70 5.45 -2.62 5.15
N ALA A 71 5.19 -3.34 4.05
CA ALA A 71 4.55 -2.78 2.87
C ALA A 71 3.11 -2.31 3.17
N GLN A 72 2.34 -3.10 3.92
CA GLN A 72 1.00 -2.75 4.39
C GLN A 72 1.00 -1.44 5.19
N ASP A 73 1.93 -1.25 6.12
CA ASP A 73 2.05 -0.02 6.90
C ASP A 73 2.36 1.18 5.97
N MET A 74 3.23 1.01 4.96
CA MET A 74 3.59 2.07 3.99
C MET A 74 2.41 2.46 3.10
N ILE A 75 1.70 1.49 2.49
CA ILE A 75 0.58 1.77 1.59
C ILE A 75 -0.62 2.33 2.34
N LYS A 76 -0.90 1.82 3.54
CA LYS A 76 -2.03 2.27 4.35
C LYS A 76 -1.95 3.76 4.62
N GLU A 77 -0.82 4.26 5.11
CA GLU A 77 -0.63 5.69 5.38
C GLU A 77 -0.82 6.53 4.11
N ALA A 78 -0.23 6.10 3.00
CA ALA A 78 -0.30 6.81 1.74
C ALA A 78 -1.72 6.85 1.14
N TYR A 79 -2.42 5.72 1.10
CA TYR A 79 -3.75 5.63 0.50
C TYR A 79 -4.86 6.20 1.40
N GLU A 80 -4.75 6.08 2.73
CA GLU A 80 -5.66 6.78 3.65
C GLU A 80 -5.51 8.30 3.51
N GLY A 81 -4.28 8.80 3.37
CA GLY A 81 -3.99 10.21 3.09
C GLY A 81 -4.60 10.67 1.76
N PHE A 82 -4.47 9.86 0.71
CA PHE A 82 -5.14 10.10 -0.58
C PHE A 82 -6.66 10.20 -0.43
N ALA A 83 -7.29 9.19 0.16
CA ALA A 83 -8.74 9.13 0.30
C ALA A 83 -9.30 10.32 1.08
N ALA A 84 -8.65 10.71 2.18
CA ALA A 84 -9.03 11.87 2.98
C ALA A 84 -8.93 13.16 2.17
N ARG A 85 -7.82 13.37 1.46
CA ARG A 85 -7.59 14.57 0.66
C ARG A 85 -8.55 14.66 -0.52
N PHE A 86 -8.72 13.57 -1.27
CA PHE A 86 -9.64 13.54 -2.41
C PHE A 86 -11.09 13.78 -1.99
N SER A 87 -11.52 13.21 -0.85
CA SER A 87 -12.87 13.46 -0.31
C SER A 87 -13.07 14.92 0.10
N SER A 88 -12.02 15.60 0.58
CA SER A 88 -12.08 17.01 1.01
C SER A 88 -12.07 17.98 -0.18
N ASP A 89 -11.06 17.86 -1.02
CA ASP A 89 -10.70 18.89 -2.00
C ASP A 89 -11.25 18.60 -3.40
N ARG A 90 -11.61 17.34 -3.69
CA ARG A 90 -12.01 16.83 -5.02
C ARG A 90 -10.97 17.06 -6.11
N ASP A 91 -9.74 17.37 -5.72
CA ASP A 91 -8.59 17.51 -6.60
C ASP A 91 -7.82 16.19 -6.65
N PHE A 92 -8.12 15.41 -7.69
CA PHE A 92 -7.55 14.08 -7.86
C PHE A 92 -6.04 14.12 -8.14
N GLU A 93 -5.59 15.05 -9.00
CA GLU A 93 -4.17 15.20 -9.33
C GLU A 93 -3.34 15.55 -8.08
N ALA A 94 -3.81 16.49 -7.27
CA ALA A 94 -3.14 16.85 -6.02
C ALA A 94 -3.16 15.72 -5.00
N ALA A 95 -4.24 14.93 -4.93
CA ALA A 95 -4.34 13.77 -4.06
C ALA A 95 -3.36 12.65 -4.48
N VAL A 96 -3.26 12.35 -5.78
CA VAL A 96 -2.28 11.38 -6.32
C VAL A 96 -0.85 11.88 -6.11
N THR A 97 -0.57 13.15 -6.35
CA THR A 97 0.75 13.74 -6.11
C THR A 97 1.16 13.60 -4.64
N ALA A 98 0.24 13.84 -3.70
CA ALA A 98 0.51 13.66 -2.27
C ALA A 98 0.75 12.19 -1.89
N LEU A 99 -0.04 11.25 -2.45
CA LEU A 99 0.16 9.81 -2.31
C LEU A 99 1.58 9.44 -2.77
N MET A 100 1.96 9.86 -3.96
CA MET A 100 3.27 9.55 -4.53
C MET A 100 4.41 10.19 -3.76
N THR A 101 4.24 11.40 -3.24
CA THR A 101 5.22 12.05 -2.38
C THR A 101 5.47 11.26 -1.10
N THR A 102 4.41 10.69 -0.52
CA THR A 102 4.53 9.82 0.67
C THR A 102 5.28 8.53 0.34
N LEU A 103 4.94 7.86 -0.77
CA LEU A 103 5.58 6.61 -1.19
C LEU A 103 7.03 6.82 -1.63
N THR A 104 7.33 7.90 -2.34
CA THR A 104 8.70 8.19 -2.82
C THR A 104 9.65 8.65 -1.72
N GLY A 105 9.17 8.98 -0.53
CA GLY A 105 9.99 9.09 0.67
C GLY A 105 10.73 7.79 1.02
N HIS A 106 10.29 6.66 0.44
CA HIS A 106 10.89 5.32 0.55
C HIS A 106 11.06 4.67 -0.83
N TYR A 107 11.44 5.45 -1.84
CA TYR A 107 11.45 5.06 -3.25
C TYR A 107 12.13 3.71 -3.52
N GLU A 108 13.37 3.51 -3.07
CA GLU A 108 14.12 2.27 -3.30
C GLU A 108 13.43 1.08 -2.64
N ALA A 109 12.89 1.27 -1.42
CA ALA A 109 12.14 0.23 -0.73
C ALA A 109 10.84 -0.11 -1.48
N ALA A 110 10.13 0.89 -2.01
CA ALA A 110 8.92 0.69 -2.79
C ALA A 110 9.21 -0.11 -4.08
N VAL A 111 10.26 0.24 -4.83
CA VAL A 111 10.69 -0.52 -6.03
C VAL A 111 10.99 -1.98 -5.67
N HIS A 112 11.77 -2.22 -4.62
CA HIS A 112 12.12 -3.59 -4.21
C HIS A 112 10.90 -4.40 -3.73
N ILE A 113 9.85 -3.76 -3.19
CA ILE A 113 8.60 -4.42 -2.82
C ILE A 113 7.78 -4.73 -4.07
N ILE A 114 7.61 -3.76 -4.99
CA ILE A 114 6.88 -3.93 -6.26
C ILE A 114 7.47 -5.08 -7.08
N ASP A 115 8.79 -5.23 -7.09
CA ASP A 115 9.48 -6.29 -7.83
C ASP A 115 9.60 -7.62 -7.06
N SER A 116 8.85 -7.80 -5.98
CA SER A 116 8.89 -8.99 -5.13
C SER A 116 7.58 -9.79 -5.19
N PRO A 117 7.62 -11.09 -4.80
CA PRO A 117 6.40 -11.89 -4.67
C PRO A 117 5.39 -11.36 -3.65
N VAL A 118 5.82 -10.50 -2.72
CA VAL A 118 4.94 -9.88 -1.71
C VAL A 118 3.97 -8.90 -2.35
N HIS A 119 4.30 -8.30 -3.50
CA HIS A 119 3.49 -7.32 -4.20
C HIS A 119 2.06 -7.82 -4.48
N SER A 120 1.91 -9.02 -5.03
CA SER A 120 0.57 -9.57 -5.35
C SER A 120 -0.36 -9.73 -4.14
N MET A 121 0.19 -9.74 -2.93
CA MET A 121 -0.61 -9.78 -1.70
C MET A 121 -1.12 -8.40 -1.29
N LEU A 122 -0.52 -7.32 -1.82
CA LEU A 122 -0.90 -5.94 -1.52
C LEU A 122 -2.05 -5.43 -2.41
N ASP A 123 -2.22 -5.99 -3.60
CA ASP A 123 -3.24 -5.55 -4.56
C ASP A 123 -4.65 -5.58 -3.95
N GLN A 124 -4.98 -6.65 -3.24
CA GLN A 124 -6.28 -6.77 -2.58
C GLN A 124 -6.48 -5.74 -1.46
N GLU A 125 -5.41 -5.37 -0.77
CA GLU A 125 -5.47 -4.36 0.30
C GLU A 125 -5.65 -2.96 -0.25
N VAL A 126 -4.94 -2.61 -1.33
CA VAL A 126 -5.13 -1.33 -2.01
C VAL A 126 -6.59 -1.20 -2.49
N VAL A 127 -7.13 -2.24 -3.12
CA VAL A 127 -8.55 -2.27 -3.51
C VAL A 127 -9.45 -2.08 -2.30
N ALA A 128 -9.22 -2.81 -1.20
CA ALA A 128 -10.06 -2.72 0.00
C ALA A 128 -10.04 -1.31 0.62
N ILE A 129 -8.90 -0.61 0.61
CA ILE A 129 -8.78 0.76 1.13
C ILE A 129 -9.50 1.76 0.19
N MET A 130 -9.32 1.60 -1.13
CA MET A 130 -9.76 2.58 -2.12
C MET A 130 -11.22 2.40 -2.56
N LEU A 131 -11.74 1.17 -2.51
CA LEU A 131 -13.07 0.84 -3.02
C LEU A 131 -14.20 1.71 -2.44
N PRO A 132 -14.26 2.00 -1.12
CA PRO A 132 -15.31 2.86 -0.56
C PRO A 132 -15.29 4.27 -1.17
N THR A 133 -14.10 4.87 -1.32
CA THR A 133 -13.93 6.22 -1.87
C THR A 133 -14.30 6.26 -3.36
N MET A 134 -13.83 5.29 -4.15
CA MET A 134 -14.13 5.23 -5.57
C MET A 134 -15.59 4.90 -5.85
N ARG A 135 -16.20 4.02 -5.05
CA ARG A 135 -17.64 3.72 -5.15
C ARG A 135 -18.48 4.97 -4.88
N GLU A 136 -18.16 5.76 -3.87
CA GLU A 136 -18.88 7.01 -3.58
C GLU A 136 -18.74 8.02 -4.72
N GLU A 137 -17.54 8.15 -5.30
CA GLU A 137 -17.30 9.00 -6.46
C GLU A 137 -18.16 8.58 -7.66
N LEU A 138 -18.14 7.29 -8.02
CA LEU A 138 -18.93 6.76 -9.13
C LEU A 138 -20.43 6.86 -8.86
N ARG A 139 -20.87 6.58 -7.61
CA ARG A 139 -22.28 6.69 -7.24
C ARG A 139 -22.79 8.13 -7.34
N SER A 140 -21.98 9.12 -7.01
CA SER A 140 -22.34 10.54 -7.15
C SER A 140 -22.61 10.96 -8.61
N ARG A 141 -22.19 10.14 -9.57
CA ARG A 141 -22.29 10.34 -11.01
C ARG A 141 -23.11 9.25 -11.71
N ALA A 142 -23.79 8.38 -10.95
CA ALA A 142 -24.51 7.21 -11.51
C ALA A 142 -25.56 7.59 -12.56
N ASP A 143 -26.15 8.79 -12.48
CA ASP A 143 -27.10 9.30 -13.46
C ASP A 143 -26.51 9.52 -14.86
N GLU A 144 -25.18 9.56 -14.98
CA GLU A 144 -24.48 9.67 -16.26
C GLU A 144 -24.40 8.36 -17.05
N TRP A 145 -24.70 7.22 -16.38
CA TRP A 145 -24.63 5.89 -16.98
C TRP A 145 -25.99 5.19 -16.94
N ASP A 146 -26.57 4.99 -18.11
CA ASP A 146 -27.84 4.28 -18.25
C ASP A 146 -27.69 2.83 -17.79
N GLY A 147 -28.58 2.41 -16.86
CA GLY A 147 -28.58 1.06 -16.31
C GLY A 147 -27.48 0.75 -15.28
N ALA A 148 -26.84 1.75 -14.69
CA ALA A 148 -25.86 1.54 -13.62
C ALA A 148 -26.54 0.95 -12.39
N ASP A 149 -26.17 -0.27 -12.04
CA ASP A 149 -26.50 -0.92 -10.77
C ASP A 149 -25.28 -0.99 -9.86
N GLU A 150 -25.48 -1.42 -8.62
CA GLU A 150 -24.41 -1.51 -7.61
C GLU A 150 -23.26 -2.44 -8.05
N GLN A 151 -23.56 -3.51 -8.80
CA GLN A 151 -22.53 -4.42 -9.28
C GLN A 151 -21.66 -3.76 -10.35
N LEU A 152 -22.27 -3.03 -11.27
CA LEU A 152 -21.53 -2.29 -12.30
C LEU A 152 -20.64 -1.22 -11.66
N LEU A 153 -21.14 -0.48 -10.66
CA LEU A 153 -20.35 0.52 -9.95
C LEU A 153 -19.14 -0.11 -9.24
N ASP A 154 -19.30 -1.30 -8.65
CA ASP A 154 -18.21 -2.03 -8.01
C ASP A 154 -17.17 -2.52 -9.03
N ASP A 155 -17.62 -3.04 -10.15
CA ASP A 155 -16.73 -3.49 -11.23
C ASP A 155 -15.96 -2.31 -11.83
N MET A 156 -16.63 -1.18 -12.08
CA MET A 156 -16.00 0.06 -12.54
C MET A 156 -14.97 0.59 -11.54
N ALA A 157 -15.30 0.61 -10.24
CA ALA A 157 -14.38 1.05 -9.20
C ALA A 157 -13.14 0.16 -9.14
N SER A 158 -13.33 -1.16 -9.18
CA SER A 158 -12.23 -2.13 -9.15
C SER A 158 -11.33 -2.02 -10.37
N PHE A 159 -11.92 -1.89 -11.56
CA PHE A 159 -11.17 -1.68 -12.80
C PHE A 159 -10.36 -0.39 -12.77
N TYR A 160 -10.98 0.70 -12.29
CA TYR A 160 -10.33 1.99 -12.17
C TYR A 160 -9.15 1.97 -11.19
N ILE A 161 -9.35 1.38 -9.99
CA ILE A 161 -8.30 1.24 -8.97
C ILE A 161 -7.12 0.44 -9.54
N ALA A 162 -7.37 -0.71 -10.17
CA ALA A 162 -6.32 -1.54 -10.75
C ALA A 162 -5.54 -0.82 -11.87
N GLY A 163 -6.24 -0.08 -12.74
CA GLY A 163 -5.61 0.71 -13.80
C GLY A 163 -4.75 1.85 -13.25
N CYS A 164 -5.25 2.58 -12.25
CA CYS A 164 -4.48 3.62 -11.56
C CYS A 164 -3.24 3.03 -10.88
N GLN A 165 -3.40 1.93 -10.13
CA GLN A 165 -2.30 1.26 -9.44
C GLN A 165 -1.19 0.87 -10.43
N HIS A 166 -1.55 0.28 -11.57
CA HIS A 166 -0.58 -0.05 -12.61
C HIS A 166 0.21 1.18 -13.09
N LEU A 167 -0.47 2.31 -13.36
CA LEU A 167 0.21 3.54 -13.78
C LEU A 167 1.12 4.13 -12.70
N LEU A 168 0.71 4.05 -11.42
CA LEU A 168 1.53 4.48 -10.30
C LEU A 168 2.81 3.65 -10.19
N GLU A 169 2.70 2.33 -10.29
CA GLU A 169 3.83 1.40 -10.21
C GLU A 169 4.80 1.57 -11.36
N GLU A 170 4.30 1.70 -12.59
CA GLU A 170 5.13 1.99 -13.76
C GLU A 170 5.86 3.33 -13.59
N GLY A 171 5.16 4.38 -13.13
CA GLY A 171 5.78 5.66 -12.83
C GLY A 171 6.90 5.55 -11.79
N VAL A 172 6.70 4.74 -10.74
CA VAL A 172 7.74 4.45 -9.75
C VAL A 172 8.92 3.73 -10.39
N ARG A 173 8.70 2.70 -11.20
CA ARG A 173 9.79 1.97 -11.90
C ARG A 173 10.57 2.84 -12.86
N GLU A 174 9.89 3.77 -13.54
CA GLU A 174 10.50 4.73 -14.46
C GLU A 174 11.28 5.85 -13.76
N GLY A 175 11.12 6.00 -12.43
CA GLY A 175 11.69 7.11 -11.66
C GLY A 175 11.04 8.45 -11.94
N ALA A 176 9.78 8.45 -12.38
CA ALA A 176 9.03 9.67 -12.66
C ALA A 176 8.75 10.46 -11.37
N SER A 177 8.63 11.78 -11.47
CA SER A 177 8.31 12.61 -10.32
C SER A 177 6.85 12.40 -9.86
N PRO A 178 6.53 12.63 -8.56
CA PRO A 178 5.15 12.59 -8.07
C PRO A 178 4.17 13.42 -8.89
N GLU A 179 4.58 14.61 -9.33
CA GLU A 179 3.77 15.52 -10.16
C GLU A 179 3.53 14.96 -11.56
N GLU A 180 4.54 14.32 -12.15
CA GLU A 180 4.40 13.68 -13.46
C GLU A 180 3.45 12.49 -13.40
N ILE A 181 3.58 11.65 -12.39
CA ILE A 181 2.68 10.51 -12.17
C ILE A 181 1.26 11.01 -11.93
N GLY A 182 1.07 12.00 -11.05
CA GLY A 182 -0.24 12.61 -10.77
C GLY A 182 -0.93 13.09 -12.04
N ARG A 183 -0.22 13.84 -12.87
CA ARG A 183 -0.72 14.34 -14.17
C ARG A 183 -1.06 13.21 -15.14
N ARG A 184 -0.24 12.15 -15.24
CA ARG A 184 -0.50 11.00 -16.13
C ARG A 184 -1.80 10.29 -15.72
N VAL A 185 -1.98 10.02 -14.45
CA VAL A 185 -3.17 9.34 -13.93
C VAL A 185 -4.41 10.22 -14.10
N GLU A 186 -4.31 11.52 -13.82
CA GLU A 186 -5.41 12.47 -14.01
C GLU A 186 -5.85 12.58 -15.48
N LEU A 187 -4.93 12.63 -16.43
CA LEU A 187 -5.28 12.64 -17.85
C LEU A 187 -6.05 11.39 -18.26
N VAL A 188 -5.65 10.21 -17.80
CA VAL A 188 -6.37 8.95 -18.06
C VAL A 188 -7.74 8.98 -17.39
N ARG A 189 -7.83 9.46 -16.15
CA ARG A 189 -9.09 9.60 -15.42
C ARG A 189 -10.10 10.44 -16.21
N ARG A 190 -9.70 11.62 -16.67
CA ARG A 190 -10.59 12.53 -17.44
C ARG A 190 -11.12 11.89 -18.70
N VAL A 191 -10.30 11.10 -19.39
CA VAL A 191 -10.74 10.40 -20.61
C VAL A 191 -11.73 9.29 -20.29
N LEU A 192 -11.51 8.53 -19.22
CA LEU A 192 -12.34 7.38 -18.85
C LEU A 192 -13.66 7.81 -18.19
N ILE A 193 -13.64 8.86 -17.38
CA ILE A 193 -14.81 9.33 -16.61
C ILE A 193 -15.53 10.49 -17.33
N ARG A 194 -15.09 10.88 -18.52
CA ARG A 194 -15.70 11.96 -19.36
C ARG A 194 -15.99 13.23 -18.55
N GLU A 195 -14.96 13.94 -18.14
CA GLU A 195 -15.07 15.33 -17.68
C GLU A 195 -15.00 16.30 -18.83
#